data_552897c122153783c4fb46fe72342dc6
#
_entry.id   552897c122153783c4fb46fe72342dc6
#
_cell.length_a   1.000
_cell.length_b   1.000
_cell.length_c   1.000
_cell.angle_alpha   90.00
_cell.angle_beta   90.00
_cell.angle_gamma   90.00
#
_symmetry.space_group_name_H-M   'P 1'
#
loop_
_entity.id
_entity.type
_entity.pdbx_description
1 polymer ?
#
loop_
_entity_poly.entity_id
_entity_poly.type
_entity_poly.pdbx_seq_one_letter_code
_entity_poly.pdbx_strand_id
1 'polypeptide(L)'
;TTEDGIEVFQNEKFYLLKKNVKIASDNFTLSADEVKINFDKSLYDITELDANGNVNFKSNEFEISGNGNFLNFKVKIEKIKVEGEGSKLITSDVKMFSDGFIEVSNFNGDFVLNGRNSKLVNENITIKAESINGKFSENTIEKEITYLEVFDKNISYIKNNDTEMYAKKINFDYDTSIIEL
;
A
#
# COMPACT_ATOMS: atom_id res chain seq x y z
N THR A 1 -9.17 -14.00 16.40
CA THR A 1 -10.52 -14.53 16.62
C THR A 1 -11.32 -14.47 15.32
N THR A 2 -12.28 -15.34 15.17
CA THR A 2 -13.21 -15.43 14.05
C THR A 2 -14.48 -16.11 14.51
N GLU A 3 -15.65 -15.85 13.90
CA GLU A 3 -16.91 -16.47 14.31
C GLU A 3 -17.06 -17.91 13.80
N ASP A 4 -16.55 -18.24 12.61
CA ASP A 4 -16.69 -19.57 11.99
C ASP A 4 -15.51 -20.51 12.26
N GLY A 5 -14.53 -20.09 13.07
CA GLY A 5 -13.33 -20.87 13.38
C GLY A 5 -12.25 -20.78 12.30
N ILE A 6 -11.28 -21.68 12.37
CA ILE A 6 -10.12 -21.75 11.47
C ILE A 6 -10.13 -23.07 10.73
N GLU A 7 -10.17 -23.01 9.41
CA GLU A 7 -10.01 -24.17 8.53
C GLU A 7 -8.53 -24.27 8.11
N VAL A 8 -7.91 -25.44 8.27
CA VAL A 8 -6.48 -25.64 7.93
C VAL A 8 -6.38 -26.63 6.76
N PHE A 9 -5.76 -26.19 5.68
CA PHE A 9 -5.51 -26.93 4.45
C PHE A 9 -4.03 -27.26 4.34
N GLN A 10 -3.59 -28.33 5.00
CA GLN A 10 -2.16 -28.66 5.12
C GLN A 10 -1.48 -28.99 3.78
N ASN A 11 -2.19 -29.70 2.87
CA ASN A 11 -1.63 -30.06 1.57
C ASN A 11 -1.44 -28.84 0.67
N GLU A 12 -2.39 -27.92 0.72
CA GLU A 12 -2.41 -26.67 -0.04
C GLU A 12 -1.63 -25.55 0.64
N LYS A 13 -1.16 -25.79 1.86
CA LYS A 13 -0.35 -24.88 2.68
C LYS A 13 -0.99 -23.53 2.95
N PHE A 14 -2.26 -23.52 3.34
CA PHE A 14 -2.92 -22.32 3.84
C PHE A 14 -3.92 -22.62 4.96
N TYR A 15 -4.29 -21.60 5.69
CA TYR A 15 -5.44 -21.63 6.56
C TYR A 15 -6.37 -20.45 6.30
N LEU A 16 -7.66 -20.65 6.56
CA LEU A 16 -8.75 -19.74 6.23
C LEU A 16 -9.54 -19.42 7.48
N LEU A 17 -9.74 -18.12 7.70
CA LEU A 17 -10.57 -17.56 8.76
C LEU A 17 -11.73 -16.83 8.12
N LYS A 18 -12.96 -17.03 8.60
CA LYS A 18 -14.17 -16.43 8.03
C LYS A 18 -15.01 -15.76 9.11
N LYS A 19 -15.76 -14.75 8.72
CA LYS A 19 -16.67 -13.91 9.51
C LYS A 19 -16.01 -13.17 10.68
N ASN A 20 -16.02 -11.86 10.57
CA ASN A 20 -15.57 -10.94 11.60
C ASN A 20 -14.17 -11.31 12.14
N VAL A 21 -13.26 -11.56 11.22
CA VAL A 21 -11.89 -11.95 11.54
C VAL A 21 -11.17 -10.79 12.23
N LYS A 22 -10.53 -11.11 13.36
CA LYS A 22 -9.63 -10.18 14.06
C LYS A 22 -8.34 -10.93 14.41
N ILE A 23 -7.24 -10.46 13.87
CA ILE A 23 -5.88 -10.92 14.17
C ILE A 23 -5.20 -9.82 14.95
N ALA A 24 -4.57 -10.17 16.06
CA ALA A 24 -3.83 -9.23 16.88
C ALA A 24 -2.58 -9.89 17.44
N SER A 25 -1.47 -9.17 17.40
CA SER A 25 -0.23 -9.42 18.09
C SER A 25 0.28 -8.10 18.69
N ASP A 26 1.41 -8.12 19.37
CA ASP A 26 1.99 -6.90 19.98
C ASP A 26 2.27 -5.81 18.95
N ASN A 27 2.65 -6.20 17.72
CA ASN A 27 3.07 -5.28 16.66
C ASN A 27 2.10 -5.17 15.47
N PHE A 28 1.04 -6.00 15.42
CA PHE A 28 0.16 -6.06 14.25
C PHE A 28 -1.29 -6.29 14.63
N THR A 29 -2.19 -5.56 14.00
CA THR A 29 -3.63 -5.79 14.07
C THR A 29 -4.24 -5.81 12.67
N LEU A 30 -5.19 -6.72 12.44
CA LEU A 30 -5.95 -6.82 11.20
C LEU A 30 -7.40 -7.19 11.53
N SER A 31 -8.34 -6.52 10.89
CA SER A 31 -9.74 -6.94 10.85
C SER A 31 -10.22 -7.03 9.40
N ALA A 32 -11.03 -8.04 9.09
CA ALA A 32 -11.61 -8.30 7.79
C ALA A 32 -12.81 -9.26 7.90
N ASP A 33 -13.57 -9.42 6.81
CA ASP A 33 -14.63 -10.43 6.78
C ASP A 33 -14.05 -11.83 6.60
N GLU A 34 -12.98 -11.96 5.78
CA GLU A 34 -12.26 -13.22 5.53
C GLU A 34 -10.76 -12.98 5.45
N VAL A 35 -9.95 -13.91 5.96
CA VAL A 35 -8.50 -13.89 5.84
C VAL A 35 -7.97 -15.26 5.46
N LYS A 36 -7.22 -15.32 4.35
CA LYS A 36 -6.44 -16.47 3.93
C LYS A 36 -4.97 -16.23 4.23
N ILE A 37 -4.30 -17.19 4.86
CA ILE A 37 -2.89 -17.09 5.22
C ILE A 37 -2.14 -18.28 4.64
N ASN A 38 -1.24 -18.01 3.72
CA ASN A 38 -0.37 -19.02 3.10
C ASN A 38 0.91 -19.19 3.93
N PHE A 39 1.38 -20.42 4.05
CA PHE A 39 2.60 -20.79 4.77
C PHE A 39 3.48 -21.72 3.94
N ASP A 40 4.76 -21.88 4.29
CA ASP A 40 5.68 -22.78 3.56
C ASP A 40 5.96 -24.06 4.36
N LYS A 41 6.84 -24.01 5.36
CA LYS A 41 7.30 -25.22 6.07
C LYS A 41 6.47 -25.55 7.30
N SER A 42 5.93 -24.56 7.95
CA SER A 42 5.11 -24.70 9.15
C SER A 42 4.01 -23.65 9.18
N LEU A 43 2.99 -23.83 10.02
CA LEU A 43 1.89 -22.87 10.22
C LEU A 43 2.36 -21.45 10.66
N TYR A 44 3.61 -21.35 11.15
CA TYR A 44 4.20 -20.07 11.58
C TYR A 44 5.12 -19.44 10.53
N ASP A 45 5.47 -20.18 9.46
CA ASP A 45 6.29 -19.69 8.35
C ASP A 45 5.40 -19.05 7.27
N ILE A 46 4.80 -17.92 7.64
CA ILE A 46 3.83 -17.19 6.80
C ILE A 46 4.57 -16.58 5.61
N THR A 47 4.04 -16.81 4.42
CA THR A 47 4.57 -16.29 3.15
C THR A 47 3.73 -15.18 2.55
N GLU A 48 2.41 -15.27 2.70
CA GLU A 48 1.46 -14.33 2.13
C GLU A 48 0.16 -14.30 2.94
N LEU A 49 -0.46 -13.14 3.02
CA LEU A 49 -1.74 -12.91 3.66
C LEU A 49 -2.66 -12.18 2.70
N ASP A 50 -3.86 -12.75 2.48
CA ASP A 50 -4.96 -12.13 1.75
C ASP A 50 -6.12 -11.85 2.70
N ALA A 51 -6.58 -10.62 2.79
CA ALA A 51 -7.75 -10.24 3.58
C ALA A 51 -8.82 -9.62 2.68
N ASN A 52 -10.06 -10.04 2.84
CA ASN A 52 -11.20 -9.62 2.04
C ASN A 52 -12.32 -9.04 2.91
N GLY A 53 -12.93 -7.99 2.43
CA GLY A 53 -14.11 -7.34 3.02
C GLY A 53 -13.79 -6.51 4.28
N ASN A 54 -14.16 -5.24 4.28
CA ASN A 54 -14.03 -4.34 5.43
C ASN A 54 -12.64 -4.36 6.10
N VAL A 55 -11.60 -4.39 5.26
CA VAL A 55 -10.23 -4.54 5.74
C VAL A 55 -9.74 -3.29 6.46
N ASN A 56 -9.23 -3.48 7.69
CA ASN A 56 -8.47 -2.47 8.43
C ASN A 56 -7.24 -3.13 9.04
N PHE A 57 -6.09 -2.51 8.93
CA PHE A 57 -4.85 -3.04 9.50
C PHE A 57 -3.95 -1.94 10.04
N LYS A 58 -3.09 -2.34 10.98
CA LYS A 58 -2.03 -1.51 11.53
C LYS A 58 -0.84 -2.40 11.90
N SER A 59 0.35 -2.01 11.48
CA SER A 59 1.62 -2.58 11.94
C SER A 59 2.44 -1.49 12.62
N ASN A 60 2.81 -1.72 13.88
CA ASN A 60 3.70 -0.83 14.59
C ASN A 60 5.17 -1.07 14.19
N GLU A 61 5.52 -2.30 13.79
CA GLU A 61 6.86 -2.66 13.35
C GLU A 61 7.26 -1.95 12.05
N PHE A 62 6.33 -1.86 11.10
CA PHE A 62 6.56 -1.19 9.81
C PHE A 62 6.01 0.25 9.80
N GLU A 63 5.48 0.74 10.92
CA GLU A 63 4.83 2.06 11.04
C GLU A 63 3.79 2.33 9.94
N ILE A 64 3.02 1.30 9.57
CA ILE A 64 2.07 1.34 8.48
C ILE A 64 0.65 1.03 8.98
N SER A 65 -0.33 1.73 8.44
CA SER A 65 -1.74 1.44 8.66
C SER A 65 -2.55 1.70 7.39
N GLY A 66 -3.70 1.06 7.27
CA GLY A 66 -4.55 1.28 6.11
C GLY A 66 -5.90 0.59 6.21
N ASN A 67 -6.71 0.86 5.20
CA ASN A 67 -8.01 0.24 5.01
C ASN A 67 -8.36 0.12 3.53
N GLY A 68 -9.23 -0.84 3.21
CA GLY A 68 -9.75 -1.09 1.88
C GLY A 68 -10.74 -2.24 1.87
N ASN A 69 -11.10 -2.72 0.69
CA ASN A 69 -11.93 -3.91 0.54
C ASN A 69 -11.09 -5.18 0.42
N PHE A 70 -9.85 -5.05 -0.01
CA PHE A 70 -8.90 -6.15 -0.14
C PHE A 70 -7.51 -5.70 0.33
N LEU A 71 -6.78 -6.62 0.95
CA LEU A 71 -5.38 -6.47 1.31
C LEU A 71 -4.63 -7.74 0.88
N ASN A 72 -3.53 -7.59 0.16
CA ASN A 72 -2.52 -8.63 -0.05
C ASN A 72 -1.21 -8.17 0.58
N PHE A 73 -0.60 -9.03 1.38
CA PHE A 73 0.72 -8.80 1.96
C PHE A 73 1.66 -9.98 1.68
N LYS A 74 2.74 -9.72 0.94
CA LYS A 74 3.81 -10.69 0.63
C LYS A 74 4.98 -10.47 1.56
N VAL A 75 5.16 -11.38 2.52
CA VAL A 75 6.10 -11.22 3.63
C VAL A 75 7.55 -11.11 3.15
N LYS A 76 8.01 -12.01 2.28
CA LYS A 76 9.42 -12.08 1.86
C LYS A 76 9.94 -10.86 1.11
N ILE A 77 9.07 -10.19 0.39
CA ILE A 77 9.40 -9.00 -0.42
C ILE A 77 8.82 -7.73 0.18
N GLU A 78 8.24 -7.83 1.39
CA GLU A 78 7.66 -6.71 2.13
C GLU A 78 6.74 -5.85 1.25
N LYS A 79 5.93 -6.52 0.41
CA LYS A 79 5.04 -5.87 -0.53
C LYS A 79 3.62 -5.90 -0.02
N ILE A 80 3.01 -4.73 0.07
CA ILE A 80 1.62 -4.55 0.49
C ILE A 80 0.81 -3.96 -0.65
N LYS A 81 -0.39 -4.51 -0.88
CA LYS A 81 -1.37 -3.98 -1.82
C LYS A 81 -2.71 -3.84 -1.13
N VAL A 82 -3.33 -2.68 -1.26
CA VAL A 82 -4.66 -2.39 -0.73
C VAL A 82 -5.55 -1.97 -1.89
N GLU A 83 -6.74 -2.55 -2.00
CA GLU A 83 -7.67 -2.29 -3.10
C GLU A 83 -9.07 -1.92 -2.62
N GLY A 84 -9.78 -1.15 -3.44
CA GLY A 84 -11.18 -0.80 -3.28
C GLY A 84 -11.41 0.70 -3.22
N GLU A 85 -12.66 1.09 -3.34
CA GLU A 85 -13.08 2.48 -3.24
C GLU A 85 -12.72 3.06 -1.86
N GLY A 86 -12.06 4.22 -1.86
CA GLY A 86 -11.59 4.87 -0.64
C GLY A 86 -10.43 4.16 0.06
N SER A 87 -9.67 3.33 -0.66
CA SER A 87 -8.47 2.68 -0.12
C SER A 87 -7.47 3.70 0.39
N LYS A 88 -6.85 3.39 1.51
CA LYS A 88 -5.92 4.26 2.22
C LYS A 88 -4.74 3.47 2.76
N LEU A 89 -3.55 4.02 2.61
CA LEU A 89 -2.31 3.54 3.21
C LEU A 89 -1.56 4.72 3.82
N ILE A 90 -1.19 4.60 5.08
CA ILE A 90 -0.47 5.64 5.83
C ILE A 90 0.80 5.02 6.40
N THR A 91 1.92 5.68 6.17
CA THR A 91 3.18 5.46 6.85
C THR A 91 3.47 6.64 7.80
N SER A 92 4.62 6.65 8.49
CA SER A 92 5.09 7.81 9.26
C SER A 92 5.08 9.10 8.44
N ASP A 93 5.55 9.03 7.19
CA ASP A 93 5.89 10.21 6.39
C ASP A 93 4.92 10.47 5.23
N VAL A 94 4.18 9.43 4.79
CA VAL A 94 3.38 9.50 3.56
C VAL A 94 1.96 8.99 3.79
N LYS A 95 0.99 9.70 3.22
CA LYS A 95 -0.43 9.30 3.16
C LYS A 95 -0.81 9.08 1.71
N MET A 96 -1.34 7.91 1.40
CA MET A 96 -1.77 7.49 0.07
C MET A 96 -3.25 7.15 0.07
N PHE A 97 -3.94 7.55 -0.97
CA PHE A 97 -5.38 7.32 -1.18
C PHE A 97 -5.63 6.93 -2.62
N SER A 98 -6.58 6.02 -2.85
CA SER A 98 -7.05 5.67 -4.20
C SER A 98 -8.44 5.02 -4.14
N ASP A 99 -9.24 5.19 -5.20
CA ASP A 99 -10.48 4.44 -5.40
C ASP A 99 -10.25 3.14 -6.20
N GLY A 100 -9.02 2.83 -6.56
CA GLY A 100 -8.62 1.58 -7.20
C GLY A 100 -7.70 0.77 -6.30
N PHE A 101 -6.38 0.94 -6.44
CA PHE A 101 -5.43 0.27 -5.57
C PHE A 101 -4.23 1.14 -5.19
N ILE A 102 -3.60 0.77 -4.10
CA ILE A 102 -2.33 1.29 -3.61
C ILE A 102 -1.42 0.10 -3.38
N GLU A 103 -0.24 0.11 -3.98
CA GLU A 103 0.78 -0.91 -3.81
C GLU A 103 2.10 -0.27 -3.37
N VAL A 104 2.75 -0.82 -2.36
CA VAL A 104 4.05 -0.36 -1.86
C VAL A 104 4.94 -1.56 -1.60
N SER A 105 6.18 -1.50 -2.04
CA SER A 105 7.23 -2.45 -1.70
C SER A 105 8.26 -1.76 -0.81
N ASN A 106 8.34 -2.19 0.44
CA ASN A 106 9.34 -1.66 1.36
C ASN A 106 10.76 -2.14 1.01
N PHE A 107 10.86 -3.29 0.32
CA PHE A 107 12.13 -3.88 -0.08
C PHE A 107 12.93 -3.02 -1.09
N ASN A 108 12.26 -2.39 -2.04
CA ASN A 108 12.90 -1.60 -3.10
C ASN A 108 12.40 -0.15 -3.21
N GLY A 109 11.51 0.25 -2.32
CA GLY A 109 10.94 1.59 -2.29
C GLY A 109 9.87 1.88 -3.34
N ASP A 110 9.55 0.95 -4.24
CA ASP A 110 8.57 1.19 -5.30
C ASP A 110 7.16 1.39 -4.74
N PHE A 111 6.41 2.32 -5.33
CA PHE A 111 5.01 2.52 -5.02
C PHE A 111 4.18 2.78 -6.29
N VAL A 112 2.93 2.33 -6.25
CA VAL A 112 1.94 2.54 -7.31
C VAL A 112 0.59 2.89 -6.68
N LEU A 113 -0.01 3.98 -7.13
CA LEU A 113 -1.41 4.30 -6.90
C LEU A 113 -2.12 4.32 -8.25
N ASN A 114 -3.22 3.62 -8.35
CA ASN A 114 -4.00 3.61 -9.60
C ASN A 114 -5.50 3.57 -9.28
N GLY A 115 -6.22 4.48 -9.90
CA GLY A 115 -7.66 4.65 -9.73
C GLY A 115 -8.05 6.12 -9.67
N ARG A 116 -9.36 6.37 -9.71
CA ARG A 116 -9.86 7.73 -9.50
C ARG A 116 -9.42 8.25 -8.14
N ASN A 117 -9.26 9.56 -8.04
CA ASN A 117 -8.93 10.22 -6.78
C ASN A 117 -7.62 9.73 -6.14
N SER A 118 -6.70 9.14 -6.96
CA SER A 118 -5.39 8.79 -6.43
C SER A 118 -4.66 10.03 -5.94
N LYS A 119 -4.17 9.95 -4.71
CA LYS A 119 -3.52 11.06 -4.02
C LYS A 119 -2.39 10.57 -3.15
N LEU A 120 -1.24 11.20 -3.26
CA LEU A 120 -0.10 11.03 -2.37
C LEU A 120 0.20 12.36 -1.68
N VAL A 121 0.41 12.33 -0.38
CA VAL A 121 0.74 13.50 0.43
C VAL A 121 1.84 13.14 1.40
N ASN A 122 2.88 13.95 1.43
CA ASN A 122 3.82 14.03 2.53
C ASN A 122 3.93 15.49 3.02
N GLU A 123 4.91 15.81 3.87
CA GLU A 123 5.09 17.13 4.43
C GLU A 123 5.25 18.22 3.34
N ASN A 124 6.00 17.93 2.29
CA ASN A 124 6.43 18.91 1.28
C ASN A 124 5.69 18.78 -0.05
N ILE A 125 5.10 17.59 -0.34
CA ILE A 125 4.52 17.31 -1.66
C ILE A 125 3.07 16.82 -1.57
N THR A 126 2.26 17.28 -2.51
CA THR A 126 0.93 16.75 -2.76
C THR A 126 0.81 16.42 -4.23
N ILE A 127 0.44 15.17 -4.55
CA ILE A 127 0.22 14.69 -5.91
C ILE A 127 -1.22 14.21 -6.03
N LYS A 128 -1.89 14.57 -7.12
CA LYS A 128 -3.23 14.07 -7.47
C LYS A 128 -3.26 13.69 -8.94
N ALA A 129 -3.69 12.48 -9.24
CA ALA A 129 -3.82 11.96 -10.59
C ALA A 129 -4.65 10.68 -10.64
N GLU A 130 -4.85 10.11 -11.83
CA GLU A 130 -5.45 8.78 -12.01
C GLU A 130 -4.41 7.66 -11.80
N SER A 131 -3.14 7.91 -12.14
CA SER A 131 -2.02 7.00 -11.90
C SER A 131 -0.80 7.75 -11.36
N ILE A 132 -0.21 7.24 -10.30
CA ILE A 132 0.99 7.76 -9.64
C ILE A 132 1.93 6.58 -9.41
N ASN A 133 3.04 6.53 -10.13
CA ASN A 133 4.09 5.53 -9.96
C ASN A 133 5.34 6.21 -9.49
N GLY A 134 6.08 5.61 -8.59
CA GLY A 134 7.31 6.22 -8.12
C GLY A 134 8.16 5.31 -7.28
N LYS A 135 9.26 5.88 -6.80
CA LYS A 135 10.20 5.23 -5.93
C LYS A 135 10.64 6.15 -4.81
N PHE A 136 10.66 5.62 -3.60
CA PHE A 136 11.27 6.27 -2.43
C PHE A 136 12.75 5.93 -2.33
N SER A 137 13.54 6.82 -1.75
CA SER A 137 14.93 6.57 -1.39
C SER A 137 15.06 5.41 -0.39
N GLU A 138 16.08 4.58 -0.55
CA GLU A 138 16.30 3.40 0.29
C GLU A 138 16.95 3.73 1.65
N ASN A 139 17.62 4.86 1.78
CA ASN A 139 18.60 5.10 2.86
C ASN A 139 18.40 6.40 3.66
N THR A 140 17.26 7.04 3.61
CA THR A 140 17.02 8.29 4.36
C THR A 140 16.07 8.08 5.53
N ILE A 141 16.31 8.81 6.62
CA ILE A 141 15.39 8.90 7.77
C ILE A 141 14.03 9.44 7.30
N GLU A 142 14.05 10.31 6.28
CA GLU A 142 12.87 10.81 5.58
C GLU A 142 12.78 10.16 4.20
N LYS A 143 11.63 9.59 3.86
CA LYS A 143 11.39 8.99 2.53
C LYS A 143 11.24 10.07 1.47
N GLU A 144 12.32 10.32 0.73
CA GLU A 144 12.32 11.20 -0.44
C GLU A 144 11.88 10.46 -1.69
N ILE A 145 11.15 11.13 -2.58
CA ILE A 145 10.77 10.56 -3.88
C ILE A 145 11.95 10.77 -4.85
N THR A 146 12.54 9.68 -5.32
CA THR A 146 13.67 9.69 -6.27
C THR A 146 13.23 9.53 -7.72
N TYR A 147 12.09 8.90 -7.95
CA TYR A 147 11.48 8.76 -9.25
C TYR A 147 9.97 8.96 -9.14
N LEU A 148 9.37 9.61 -10.14
CA LEU A 148 7.94 9.83 -10.20
C LEU A 148 7.45 9.87 -11.64
N GLU A 149 6.41 9.10 -11.94
CA GLU A 149 5.62 9.17 -13.16
C GLU A 149 4.14 9.35 -12.77
N VAL A 150 3.57 10.44 -13.23
CA VAL A 150 2.18 10.82 -12.92
C VAL A 150 1.40 10.96 -14.21
N PHE A 151 0.21 10.38 -14.25
CA PHE A 151 -0.67 10.45 -15.41
C PHE A 151 -2.13 10.64 -15.00
N ASP A 152 -2.82 11.54 -15.68
CA ASP A 152 -4.26 11.70 -15.60
C ASP A 152 -4.83 11.99 -17.00
N LYS A 153 -5.92 11.34 -17.37
CA LYS A 153 -6.58 11.58 -18.65
C LYS A 153 -7.04 13.03 -18.86
N ASN A 154 -7.31 13.74 -17.76
CA ASN A 154 -7.66 15.16 -17.76
C ASN A 154 -6.44 16.00 -17.43
N ILE A 155 -6.10 16.09 -16.13
CA ILE A 155 -4.97 16.88 -15.65
C ILE A 155 -4.45 16.34 -14.32
N SER A 156 -3.17 16.02 -14.26
CA SER A 156 -2.44 15.73 -13.04
C SER A 156 -2.06 17.02 -12.33
N TYR A 157 -1.96 16.95 -11.02
CA TYR A 157 -1.56 18.05 -10.15
C TYR A 157 -0.43 17.61 -9.24
N ILE A 158 0.64 18.39 -9.22
CA ILE A 158 1.73 18.28 -8.24
C ILE A 158 1.92 19.64 -7.58
N LYS A 159 1.90 19.66 -6.27
CA LYS A 159 2.36 20.78 -5.46
C LYS A 159 3.59 20.36 -4.67
N ASN A 160 4.67 21.10 -4.79
CA ASN A 160 5.89 20.94 -3.99
C ASN A 160 6.23 22.29 -3.37
N ASN A 161 6.04 22.39 -2.06
CA ASN A 161 6.12 23.67 -1.32
C ASN A 161 5.29 24.77 -2.01
N ASP A 162 5.95 25.77 -2.59
CA ASP A 162 5.31 26.91 -3.25
C ASP A 162 5.13 26.75 -4.77
N THR A 163 5.62 25.64 -5.33
CA THR A 163 5.53 25.36 -6.77
C THR A 163 4.36 24.44 -7.08
N GLU A 164 3.54 24.83 -8.03
CA GLU A 164 2.43 24.01 -8.55
C GLU A 164 2.65 23.69 -10.03
N MET A 165 2.40 22.44 -10.40
CA MET A 165 2.52 21.93 -11.77
C MET A 165 1.23 21.25 -12.19
N TYR A 166 0.82 21.46 -13.43
CA TYR A 166 -0.37 20.91 -14.05
C TYR A 166 -0.04 20.39 -15.43
N ALA A 167 -0.22 19.09 -15.68
CA ALA A 167 -0.05 18.48 -16.99
C ALA A 167 -0.82 17.15 -17.07
N LYS A 168 -1.01 16.60 -18.27
CA LYS A 168 -1.57 15.24 -18.41
C LYS A 168 -0.61 14.17 -17.94
N LYS A 169 0.68 14.37 -18.22
CA LYS A 169 1.76 13.48 -17.80
C LYS A 169 2.87 14.33 -17.19
N ILE A 170 3.42 13.91 -16.08
CA ILE A 170 4.57 14.53 -15.42
C ILE A 170 5.55 13.41 -15.07
N ASN A 171 6.77 13.52 -15.55
CA ASN A 171 7.88 12.65 -15.18
C ASN A 171 8.89 13.46 -14.37
N PHE A 172 9.39 12.89 -13.31
CA PHE A 172 10.46 13.45 -12.50
C PHE A 172 11.48 12.35 -12.19
N ASP A 173 12.75 12.69 -12.39
CA ASP A 173 13.87 11.83 -12.08
C ASP A 173 14.91 12.64 -11.31
N TYR A 174 15.19 12.23 -10.08
CA TYR A 174 16.11 12.94 -9.18
C TYR A 174 17.55 12.88 -9.68
N ASP A 175 17.99 11.73 -10.20
CA ASP A 175 19.39 11.51 -10.61
C ASP A 175 19.77 12.39 -11.79
N THR A 176 18.82 12.61 -12.70
CA THR A 176 19.01 13.49 -13.88
C THR A 176 18.58 14.93 -13.62
N SER A 177 17.85 15.18 -12.55
CA SER A 177 17.19 16.48 -12.24
C SER A 177 16.29 16.99 -13.36
N ILE A 178 15.71 16.05 -14.15
CA ILE A 178 14.84 16.37 -15.30
C ILE A 178 13.38 16.29 -14.86
N ILE A 179 12.61 17.30 -15.23
CA ILE A 179 11.15 17.30 -15.17
C ILE A 179 10.62 17.41 -16.60
N GLU A 180 9.80 16.44 -17.02
CA GLU A 180 9.09 16.44 -18.29
C GLU A 180 7.58 16.60 -18.05
N LEU A 181 6.91 17.45 -18.84
CA LEU A 181 5.49 17.74 -18.76
C LEU A 181 4.75 17.32 -20.01
#